data_b023b74e2b5449bce6a3fbcb8d90068d
#
_entry.id   b023b74e2b5449bce6a3fbcb8d90068d
#
_cell.length_a   1.000
_cell.length_b   1.000
_cell.length_c   1.000
_cell.angle_alpha   90.00
_cell.angle_beta   90.00
_cell.angle_gamma   90.00
#
_symmetry.space_group_name_H-M   'P 1'
#
loop_
_entity.id
_entity.type
_entity.pdbx_description
1 polymer ?
#
loop_
_entity_poly.entity_id
_entity_poly.type
_entity_poly.pdbx_seq_one_letter_code
_entity_poly.pdbx_strand_id
1 'polypeptide(L)'
;MMGRLSRRLMFTGSAGVVAGSVLSSCVVSRPAPSRTEGFSSSPSSTEEPFWDDKDRSGEVKYWEFQAVGKFIPGTREHRAWGVPIPRPYQSSNEYIVSNVWSALGFWVSALNYLLLTGETEPLKVIDPELKTARPDIVKLYEDETGWVISRDNFPIKAELLAPHPAETSEDSKVFTWSARLNVDADALVFYADTKESRPLADVLRLQSGEVQLQIAYVEDKWRSETAYDVVYQGS
;
A
#
# COMPACT_ATOMS: atom_id res chain seq x y z
N MET A 1 27.48 -23.16 -25.68
CA MET A 1 27.31 -23.88 -24.40
C MET A 1 28.11 -23.15 -23.34
N MET A 2 27.49 -22.28 -22.56
CA MET A 2 28.11 -21.63 -21.42
C MET A 2 27.13 -21.67 -20.26
N GLY A 3 27.54 -22.34 -19.18
CA GLY A 3 26.70 -22.66 -18.04
C GLY A 3 26.43 -21.45 -17.13
N ARG A 4 25.18 -21.31 -16.73
CA ARG A 4 24.73 -20.34 -15.73
C ARG A 4 25.06 -20.84 -14.33
N LEU A 5 25.93 -20.11 -13.62
CA LEU A 5 26.23 -20.31 -12.21
C LEU A 5 25.15 -19.62 -11.35
N SER A 6 24.32 -20.44 -10.71
CA SER A 6 23.37 -20.02 -9.69
C SER A 6 24.11 -19.79 -8.38
N ARG A 7 24.18 -18.58 -7.87
CA ARG A 7 24.68 -18.26 -6.52
C ARG A 7 23.52 -18.32 -5.52
N ARG A 8 23.36 -19.45 -4.86
CA ARG A 8 22.58 -19.56 -3.62
C ARG A 8 23.49 -19.10 -2.46
N LEU A 9 23.14 -18.00 -1.82
CA LEU A 9 23.69 -17.58 -0.54
C LEU A 9 22.89 -18.26 0.59
N MET A 10 23.51 -19.21 1.29
CA MET A 10 23.01 -19.76 2.55
C MET A 10 23.42 -18.83 3.69
N PHE A 11 22.46 -18.30 4.42
CA PHE A 11 22.71 -17.70 5.74
C PHE A 11 22.46 -18.74 6.81
N THR A 12 23.51 -19.17 7.46
CA THR A 12 23.48 -20.00 8.68
C THR A 12 23.26 -19.10 9.90
N GLY A 13 22.24 -19.43 10.67
CA GLY A 13 21.89 -18.74 11.90
C GLY A 13 22.86 -19.04 13.05
N SER A 14 23.09 -18.04 13.89
CA SER A 14 23.74 -18.19 15.18
C SER A 14 22.70 -18.00 16.29
N ALA A 15 22.47 -19.06 17.07
CA ALA A 15 21.71 -19.03 18.30
C ALA A 15 22.60 -18.50 19.44
N GLY A 16 22.21 -17.38 20.03
CA GLY A 16 22.81 -16.85 21.25
C GLY A 16 21.91 -17.09 22.47
N VAL A 17 22.31 -17.98 23.36
CA VAL A 17 21.71 -18.20 24.68
C VAL A 17 22.36 -17.23 25.65
N VAL A 18 21.53 -16.38 26.33
CA VAL A 18 21.99 -15.61 27.51
C VAL A 18 21.12 -16.01 28.69
N ALA A 19 21.74 -16.75 29.60
CA ALA A 19 21.26 -17.01 30.95
C ALA A 19 21.72 -15.88 31.88
N GLY A 20 20.87 -15.40 32.77
CA GLY A 20 21.29 -14.39 33.74
C GLY A 20 20.25 -14.02 34.78
N SER A 21 20.34 -14.70 35.91
CA SER A 21 20.35 -14.18 37.29
C SER A 21 19.03 -13.69 37.92
N VAL A 22 18.57 -14.56 38.80
CA VAL A 22 17.64 -14.30 39.91
C VAL A 22 18.29 -13.43 40.97
N LEU A 23 17.69 -12.33 41.38
CA LEU A 23 17.98 -11.68 42.65
C LEU A 23 16.72 -11.69 43.54
N SER A 24 16.82 -12.51 44.57
CA SER A 24 15.95 -12.50 45.74
C SER A 24 16.06 -11.18 46.52
N SER A 25 14.96 -10.58 46.86
CA SER A 25 14.89 -9.52 47.87
C SER A 25 13.73 -9.76 48.82
N CYS A 26 14.11 -9.76 50.08
CA CYS A 26 13.31 -10.13 51.23
C CYS A 26 12.10 -9.28 51.49
N VAL A 27 11.07 -9.99 51.94
CA VAL A 27 9.80 -9.51 52.51
C VAL A 27 10.04 -8.86 53.86
N VAL A 28 9.52 -7.68 54.07
CA VAL A 28 9.22 -7.12 55.39
C VAL A 28 7.69 -6.91 55.45
N SER A 29 7.06 -7.74 56.26
CA SER A 29 5.64 -7.65 56.56
C SER A 29 5.38 -6.50 57.55
N ARG A 30 4.42 -5.63 57.22
CA ARG A 30 3.76 -4.73 58.15
C ARG A 30 2.22 -4.88 58.01
N PRO A 31 1.49 -4.98 59.11
CA PRO A 31 0.04 -5.25 59.07
C PRO A 31 -0.76 -3.99 58.69
N ALA A 32 -1.84 -4.23 57.97
CA ALA A 32 -2.81 -3.29 57.42
C ALA A 32 -3.63 -2.57 58.48
N PRO A 33 -4.25 -1.45 58.12
CA PRO A 33 -5.63 -1.22 58.46
C PRO A 33 -6.56 -1.34 57.26
N SER A 34 -7.61 -2.10 57.48
CA SER A 34 -8.76 -2.26 56.58
C SER A 34 -9.38 -0.90 56.28
N ARG A 35 -9.51 -0.58 54.99
CA ARG A 35 -10.49 0.38 54.55
C ARG A 35 -11.09 -0.12 53.23
N THR A 36 -12.27 -0.63 53.37
CA THR A 36 -13.20 -0.99 52.31
C THR A 36 -13.68 0.34 51.68
N GLU A 37 -13.26 0.64 50.50
CA GLU A 37 -14.01 1.44 49.55
C GLU A 37 -13.76 0.89 48.16
N GLY A 38 -14.80 0.26 47.62
CA GLY A 38 -14.82 -0.25 46.26
C GLY A 38 -14.88 0.95 45.28
N PHE A 39 -13.79 1.20 44.62
CA PHE A 39 -13.82 1.85 43.32
C PHE A 39 -13.48 0.80 42.28
N SER A 40 -14.53 0.15 41.82
CA SER A 40 -14.51 -0.58 40.53
C SER A 40 -14.48 0.49 39.45
N SER A 41 -13.32 1.02 39.18
CA SER A 41 -13.05 1.74 37.92
C SER A 41 -12.78 0.64 36.89
N SER A 42 -13.81 0.13 36.27
CA SER A 42 -13.68 -0.47 34.94
C SER A 42 -12.97 0.55 34.07
N PRO A 43 -11.85 0.23 33.41
CA PRO A 43 -11.35 1.07 32.35
C PRO A 43 -12.46 1.12 31.30
N SER A 44 -13.15 2.25 31.22
CA SER A 44 -13.95 2.58 30.06
C SER A 44 -12.96 2.64 28.91
N SER A 45 -12.87 1.58 28.11
CA SER A 45 -12.26 1.64 26.82
C SER A 45 -13.11 2.60 26.00
N THR A 46 -12.71 3.86 26.00
CA THR A 46 -13.24 4.83 25.06
C THR A 46 -12.71 4.38 23.71
N GLU A 47 -13.47 3.55 23.01
CA GLU A 47 -13.21 3.26 21.61
C GLU A 47 -13.19 4.63 20.91
N GLU A 48 -12.07 4.96 20.29
CA GLU A 48 -12.00 6.18 19.49
C GLU A 48 -13.07 6.09 18.39
N PRO A 49 -13.82 7.20 18.16
CA PRO A 49 -14.86 7.19 17.15
C PRO A 49 -14.20 6.91 15.79
N PHE A 50 -14.82 6.05 14.99
CA PHE A 50 -14.36 5.73 13.63
C PHE A 50 -14.21 6.99 12.76
N TRP A 51 -15.15 7.92 12.87
CA TRP A 51 -15.19 9.17 12.12
C TRP A 51 -14.46 10.29 12.85
N ASP A 52 -13.70 11.06 12.10
CA ASP A 52 -13.15 12.35 12.54
C ASP A 52 -13.62 13.48 11.60
N ASP A 53 -13.43 14.73 12.01
CA ASP A 53 -13.88 15.92 11.26
C ASP A 53 -12.89 16.37 10.18
N LYS A 54 -11.84 15.58 9.90
CA LYS A 54 -10.79 15.98 8.98
C LYS A 54 -11.24 15.82 7.53
N ASP A 55 -11.24 16.91 6.77
CA ASP A 55 -11.41 16.89 5.33
C ASP A 55 -10.18 16.20 4.67
N ARG A 56 -10.46 15.13 3.92
CA ARG A 56 -9.45 14.36 3.18
C ARG A 56 -9.63 14.42 1.67
N SER A 57 -10.46 15.36 1.19
CA SER A 57 -10.61 15.59 -0.25
C SER A 57 -9.30 16.08 -0.88
N GLY A 58 -9.17 15.92 -2.20
CA GLY A 58 -8.01 16.31 -2.97
C GLY A 58 -7.03 15.16 -3.24
N GLU A 59 -5.81 15.50 -3.66
CA GLU A 59 -4.81 14.51 -4.06
C GLU A 59 -4.37 13.64 -2.87
N VAL A 60 -4.47 12.32 -3.07
CA VAL A 60 -3.99 11.33 -2.09
C VAL A 60 -2.47 11.34 -2.08
N LYS A 61 -1.90 11.73 -0.93
CA LYS A 61 -0.45 11.74 -0.71
C LYS A 61 -0.07 10.64 0.26
N TYR A 62 0.81 9.76 -0.18
CA TYR A 62 1.36 8.69 0.64
C TYR A 62 2.85 8.94 0.87
N TRP A 63 3.35 8.66 2.08
CA TRP A 63 4.73 8.98 2.49
C TRP A 63 5.49 7.82 3.11
N GLU A 64 4.83 6.69 3.35
CA GLU A 64 5.48 5.52 3.94
C GLU A 64 6.22 4.71 2.86
N PHE A 65 7.49 5.06 2.64
CA PHE A 65 8.33 4.40 1.65
C PHE A 65 9.63 3.89 2.25
N GLN A 66 10.09 2.76 1.74
CA GLN A 66 11.48 2.34 1.89
C GLN A 66 12.29 2.91 0.74
N ALA A 67 13.24 3.77 1.07
CA ALA A 67 14.21 4.24 0.09
C ALA A 67 15.16 3.10 -0.32
N VAL A 68 15.34 2.95 -1.64
CA VAL A 68 16.27 1.98 -2.25
C VAL A 68 17.35 2.70 -3.09
N GLY A 69 17.62 3.93 -2.74
CA GLY A 69 18.55 4.82 -3.44
C GLY A 69 17.85 6.07 -3.98
N LYS A 70 18.55 6.79 -4.86
CA LYS A 70 17.96 7.93 -5.56
C LYS A 70 17.12 7.42 -6.72
N PHE A 71 15.88 7.89 -6.83
CA PHE A 71 15.05 7.64 -8.00
C PHE A 71 15.70 8.20 -9.26
N ILE A 72 15.83 7.36 -10.29
CA ILE A 72 16.31 7.70 -11.64
C ILE A 72 15.17 7.32 -12.59
N PRO A 73 14.56 8.29 -13.28
CA PRO A 73 13.53 8.03 -14.27
C PRO A 73 13.97 7.04 -15.35
N GLY A 74 13.04 6.24 -15.83
CA GLY A 74 13.28 5.40 -17.01
C GLY A 74 13.48 6.26 -18.25
N THR A 75 14.23 5.74 -19.21
CA THR A 75 14.43 6.33 -20.54
C THR A 75 14.17 5.25 -21.60
N ARG A 76 14.45 5.52 -22.85
CA ARG A 76 14.39 4.50 -23.92
C ARG A 76 15.52 3.48 -23.85
N GLU A 77 16.59 3.79 -23.11
CA GLU A 77 17.78 2.95 -22.95
C GLU A 77 17.73 2.08 -21.71
N HIS A 78 16.98 2.50 -20.69
CA HIS A 78 16.89 1.74 -19.42
C HIS A 78 15.57 2.00 -18.69
N ARG A 79 15.12 1.01 -17.92
CA ARG A 79 14.01 1.14 -16.99
C ARG A 79 14.34 2.03 -15.81
N ALA A 80 13.32 2.45 -15.05
CA ALA A 80 13.50 3.23 -13.83
C ALA A 80 14.33 2.48 -12.78
N TRP A 81 15.10 3.22 -11.98
CA TRP A 81 15.94 2.70 -10.92
C TRP A 81 15.65 3.42 -9.60
N GLY A 82 15.90 2.75 -8.48
CA GLY A 82 15.73 3.37 -7.18
C GLY A 82 14.28 3.80 -6.90
N VAL A 83 13.30 3.10 -7.50
CA VAL A 83 11.88 3.33 -7.23
C VAL A 83 11.60 3.05 -5.76
N PRO A 84 11.08 4.01 -4.97
CA PRO A 84 10.82 3.80 -3.56
C PRO A 84 9.76 2.71 -3.37
N ILE A 85 10.04 1.74 -2.49
CA ILE A 85 9.11 0.64 -2.20
C ILE A 85 8.04 1.14 -1.22
N PRO A 86 6.75 1.15 -1.58
CA PRO A 86 5.71 1.52 -0.63
C PRO A 86 5.61 0.48 0.49
N ARG A 87 5.43 0.95 1.72
CA ARG A 87 5.25 0.11 2.91
C ARG A 87 3.84 0.30 3.44
N PRO A 88 3.20 -0.75 3.95
CA PRO A 88 1.94 -0.61 4.68
C PRO A 88 2.14 0.32 5.88
N TYR A 89 1.17 1.19 6.13
CA TYR A 89 1.18 2.05 7.31
C TYR A 89 1.15 1.18 8.59
N GLN A 90 2.05 1.47 9.56
CA GLN A 90 2.25 0.58 10.71
C GLN A 90 1.08 0.49 11.69
N SER A 91 0.24 1.53 11.80
CA SER A 91 -1.00 1.53 12.60
C SER A 91 -2.24 1.13 11.79
N SER A 92 -2.05 0.49 10.65
CA SER A 92 -3.12 0.19 9.68
C SER A 92 -4.16 -0.85 10.14
N ASN A 93 -3.97 -1.46 11.31
CA ASN A 93 -4.89 -2.48 11.81
C ASN A 93 -6.02 -1.90 12.68
N GLU A 94 -6.00 -0.61 12.97
CA GLU A 94 -7.08 0.03 13.71
C GLU A 94 -8.25 0.37 12.79
N TYR A 95 -9.47 0.14 13.28
CA TYR A 95 -10.70 0.46 12.56
C TYR A 95 -11.05 1.94 12.75
N ILE A 96 -10.39 2.82 11.97
CA ILE A 96 -10.60 4.27 11.97
C ILE A 96 -10.53 4.83 10.53
N VAL A 97 -11.23 5.93 10.27
CA VAL A 97 -11.34 6.52 8.92
C VAL A 97 -9.99 6.96 8.34
N SER A 98 -9.04 7.38 9.17
CA SER A 98 -7.69 7.74 8.69
C SER A 98 -6.97 6.56 8.07
N ASN A 99 -7.27 5.34 8.50
CA ASN A 99 -6.67 4.13 7.94
C ASN A 99 -7.32 3.73 6.61
N VAL A 100 -8.58 4.06 6.35
CA VAL A 100 -9.18 3.95 5.00
C VAL A 100 -8.40 4.83 4.02
N TRP A 101 -8.14 6.09 4.40
CA TRP A 101 -7.37 7.03 3.59
C TRP A 101 -5.92 6.54 3.36
N SER A 102 -5.27 6.04 4.41
CA SER A 102 -3.91 5.48 4.33
C SER A 102 -3.85 4.23 3.45
N ALA A 103 -4.87 3.37 3.53
CA ALA A 103 -5.00 2.18 2.70
C ALA A 103 -5.14 2.55 1.21
N LEU A 104 -5.96 3.56 0.88
CA LEU A 104 -6.04 4.09 -0.48
C LEU A 104 -4.70 4.65 -0.96
N GLY A 105 -4.02 5.42 -0.13
CA GLY A 105 -2.70 5.96 -0.44
C GLY A 105 -1.67 4.86 -0.70
N PHE A 106 -1.68 3.82 0.12
CA PHE A 106 -0.83 2.65 -0.08
C PHE A 106 -1.18 1.91 -1.39
N TRP A 107 -2.47 1.69 -1.67
CA TRP A 107 -2.92 1.05 -2.91
C TRP A 107 -2.45 1.81 -4.15
N VAL A 108 -2.67 3.13 -4.22
CA VAL A 108 -2.20 3.97 -5.35
C VAL A 108 -0.69 3.89 -5.50
N SER A 109 0.04 3.94 -4.38
CA SER A 109 1.52 3.87 -4.39
C SER A 109 2.03 2.50 -4.84
N ALA A 110 1.38 1.42 -4.42
CA ALA A 110 1.70 0.06 -4.83
C ALA A 110 1.41 -0.18 -6.32
N LEU A 111 0.33 0.43 -6.84
CA LEU A 111 0.02 0.40 -8.26
C LEU A 111 1.08 1.15 -9.08
N ASN A 112 1.52 2.34 -8.62
CA ASN A 112 2.60 3.08 -9.26
C ASN A 112 3.93 2.32 -9.22
N TYR A 113 4.23 1.65 -8.11
CA TYR A 113 5.42 0.79 -7.99
C TYR A 113 5.38 -0.35 -9.01
N LEU A 114 4.24 -1.04 -9.13
CA LEU A 114 4.05 -2.07 -10.16
C LEU A 114 4.29 -1.51 -11.58
N LEU A 115 3.72 -0.36 -11.89
CA LEU A 115 3.88 0.26 -13.21
C LEU A 115 5.35 0.56 -13.54
N LEU A 116 6.14 1.00 -12.57
CA LEU A 116 7.53 1.39 -12.78
C LEU A 116 8.55 0.25 -12.69
N THR A 117 8.16 -0.89 -12.09
CA THR A 117 9.08 -2.01 -11.83
C THR A 117 8.63 -3.35 -12.39
N GLY A 118 7.33 -3.52 -12.64
CA GLY A 118 6.72 -4.81 -12.95
C GLY A 118 6.49 -5.68 -11.71
N GLU A 119 6.94 -5.27 -10.52
CA GLU A 119 6.83 -6.05 -9.29
C GLU A 119 5.47 -5.88 -8.61
N THR A 120 4.82 -6.99 -8.27
CA THR A 120 3.47 -7.02 -7.71
C THR A 120 3.44 -7.12 -6.18
N GLU A 121 4.58 -7.36 -5.52
CA GLU A 121 4.62 -7.70 -4.09
C GLU A 121 3.98 -6.63 -3.18
N PRO A 122 4.23 -5.31 -3.35
CA PRO A 122 3.53 -4.32 -2.54
C PRO A 122 2.02 -4.31 -2.80
N LEU A 123 1.59 -4.50 -4.04
CA LEU A 123 0.16 -4.51 -4.37
C LEU A 123 -0.57 -5.69 -3.74
N LYS A 124 0.03 -6.89 -3.70
CA LYS A 124 -0.55 -8.08 -3.03
C LYS A 124 -0.86 -7.89 -1.55
N VAL A 125 -0.21 -6.95 -0.89
CA VAL A 125 -0.48 -6.67 0.54
C VAL A 125 -1.89 -6.14 0.74
N ILE A 126 -2.37 -5.28 -0.17
CA ILE A 126 -3.69 -4.65 -0.08
C ILE A 126 -4.70 -5.19 -1.08
N ASP A 127 -4.24 -5.72 -2.21
CA ASP A 127 -5.02 -6.39 -3.25
C ASP A 127 -4.44 -7.80 -3.49
N PRO A 128 -4.70 -8.77 -2.60
CA PRO A 128 -4.09 -10.10 -2.67
C PRO A 128 -4.42 -10.87 -3.95
N GLU A 129 -5.57 -10.60 -4.54
CA GLU A 129 -6.04 -11.22 -5.79
C GLU A 129 -5.53 -10.47 -7.02
N LEU A 130 -4.83 -9.36 -6.83
CA LEU A 130 -4.33 -8.50 -7.92
C LEU A 130 -5.44 -8.05 -8.88
N LYS A 131 -6.65 -7.78 -8.36
CA LYS A 131 -7.82 -7.34 -9.14
C LYS A 131 -7.53 -6.11 -9.97
N THR A 132 -6.69 -5.20 -9.45
CA THR A 132 -6.33 -3.94 -10.11
C THR A 132 -4.96 -3.97 -10.79
N ALA A 133 -4.26 -5.10 -10.78
CA ALA A 133 -2.99 -5.23 -11.49
C ALA A 133 -3.18 -5.15 -13.01
N ARG A 134 -2.10 -4.81 -13.71
CA ARG A 134 -2.01 -4.79 -15.17
C ARG A 134 -1.06 -5.90 -15.65
N PRO A 135 -1.60 -7.10 -15.96
CA PRO A 135 -0.78 -8.24 -16.36
C PRO A 135 0.05 -7.97 -17.61
N ASP A 136 -0.46 -7.16 -18.54
CA ASP A 136 0.25 -6.73 -19.75
C ASP A 136 1.51 -5.90 -19.41
N ILE A 137 1.42 -5.00 -18.42
CA ILE A 137 2.58 -4.24 -17.95
C ILE A 137 3.58 -5.15 -17.22
N VAL A 138 3.10 -6.01 -16.30
CA VAL A 138 3.96 -6.98 -15.61
C VAL A 138 4.75 -7.80 -16.62
N LYS A 139 4.08 -8.32 -17.65
CA LYS A 139 4.70 -9.13 -18.70
C LYS A 139 5.79 -8.39 -19.48
N LEU A 140 5.64 -7.07 -19.74
CA LEU A 140 6.70 -6.30 -20.39
C LEU A 140 8.01 -6.35 -19.62
N TYR A 141 7.94 -6.30 -18.28
CA TYR A 141 9.12 -6.38 -17.42
C TYR A 141 9.68 -7.80 -17.31
N GLU A 142 8.81 -8.81 -17.19
CA GLU A 142 9.20 -10.23 -17.10
C GLU A 142 9.90 -10.71 -18.38
N ASP A 143 9.36 -10.32 -19.55
CA ASP A 143 9.89 -10.69 -20.85
C ASP A 143 11.03 -9.75 -21.31
N GLU A 144 11.35 -8.71 -20.55
CA GLU A 144 12.31 -7.65 -20.89
C GLU A 144 12.00 -6.94 -22.23
N THR A 145 10.72 -6.93 -22.62
CA THR A 145 10.24 -6.38 -23.90
C THR A 145 9.79 -4.92 -23.82
N GLY A 146 9.78 -4.33 -22.61
CA GLY A 146 9.41 -2.92 -22.42
C GLY A 146 9.33 -2.51 -20.97
N TRP A 147 9.03 -1.24 -20.76
CA TRP A 147 8.85 -0.65 -19.43
C TRP A 147 8.12 0.69 -19.49
N VAL A 148 7.67 1.16 -18.33
CA VAL A 148 7.09 2.50 -18.19
C VAL A 148 8.19 3.54 -17.99
N ILE A 149 8.07 4.65 -18.72
CA ILE A 149 8.89 5.85 -18.59
C ILE A 149 8.02 6.92 -17.92
N SER A 150 8.45 7.42 -16.76
CA SER A 150 7.80 8.53 -16.05
C SER A 150 8.86 9.42 -15.44
N ARG A 151 8.61 10.74 -15.38
CA ARG A 151 9.53 11.71 -14.80
C ARG A 151 9.63 11.61 -13.28
N ASP A 152 8.54 11.19 -12.64
CA ASP A 152 8.48 10.95 -11.20
C ASP A 152 8.02 9.53 -10.89
N ASN A 153 7.95 9.20 -9.61
CA ASN A 153 7.54 7.87 -9.14
C ASN A 153 6.02 7.72 -8.98
N PHE A 154 5.22 8.67 -9.49
CA PHE A 154 3.76 8.65 -9.40
C PHE A 154 3.10 8.91 -10.76
N PRO A 155 3.26 7.98 -11.74
CA PRO A 155 2.59 8.11 -13.04
C PRO A 155 1.06 8.11 -12.96
N ILE A 156 0.47 7.60 -11.87
CA ILE A 156 -0.97 7.71 -11.57
C ILE A 156 -1.14 8.49 -10.28
N LYS A 157 -2.08 9.44 -10.28
CA LYS A 157 -2.53 10.18 -9.11
C LYS A 157 -4.00 9.93 -8.87
N ALA A 158 -4.40 9.81 -7.60
CA ALA A 158 -5.79 9.74 -7.19
C ALA A 158 -6.17 11.04 -6.49
N GLU A 159 -7.29 11.63 -6.90
CA GLU A 159 -7.91 12.79 -6.29
C GLU A 159 -9.24 12.37 -5.68
N LEU A 160 -9.40 12.49 -4.36
CA LEU A 160 -10.64 12.21 -3.66
C LEU A 160 -11.59 13.39 -3.83
N LEU A 161 -12.84 13.09 -4.21
CA LEU A 161 -13.86 14.10 -4.53
C LEU A 161 -14.78 14.43 -3.34
N ALA A 162 -14.63 13.67 -2.24
CA ALA A 162 -15.41 13.89 -1.01
C ALA A 162 -14.47 13.92 0.21
N PRO A 163 -14.81 14.66 1.27
CA PRO A 163 -14.00 14.74 2.49
C PRO A 163 -13.92 13.42 3.25
N HIS A 164 -14.94 12.57 3.14
CA HIS A 164 -15.06 11.28 3.81
C HIS A 164 -15.55 10.20 2.85
N PRO A 165 -15.21 8.92 3.09
CA PRO A 165 -15.80 7.82 2.36
C PRO A 165 -17.26 7.63 2.78
N ALA A 166 -18.05 6.98 1.94
CA ALA A 166 -19.35 6.45 2.29
C ALA A 166 -19.19 4.99 2.76
N GLU A 167 -19.83 4.62 3.85
CA GLU A 167 -19.95 3.21 4.25
C GLU A 167 -21.03 2.54 3.40
N THR A 168 -20.71 1.39 2.79
CA THR A 168 -21.63 0.73 1.85
C THR A 168 -22.83 0.11 2.59
N SER A 169 -22.62 -0.41 3.81
CA SER A 169 -23.66 -0.82 4.74
C SER A 169 -23.08 -0.88 6.15
N GLU A 170 -23.91 -0.66 7.19
CA GLU A 170 -23.48 -0.63 8.59
C GLU A 170 -22.77 -1.91 9.05
N ASP A 171 -23.06 -3.06 8.43
CA ASP A 171 -22.48 -4.36 8.80
C ASP A 171 -21.28 -4.76 7.91
N SER A 172 -21.02 -4.09 6.81
CA SER A 172 -20.08 -4.59 5.79
C SER A 172 -18.63 -4.22 6.04
N LYS A 173 -18.36 -3.20 6.84
CA LYS A 173 -17.02 -2.59 6.99
C LYS A 173 -16.35 -2.30 5.63
N VAL A 174 -17.16 -2.03 4.60
CA VAL A 174 -16.72 -1.66 3.26
C VAL A 174 -16.99 -0.18 3.04
N PHE A 175 -15.94 0.55 2.69
CA PHE A 175 -15.95 1.99 2.48
C PHE A 175 -15.75 2.29 1.02
N THR A 176 -16.58 3.17 0.48
CA THR A 176 -16.52 3.63 -0.90
C THR A 176 -16.14 5.10 -0.93
N TRP A 177 -15.10 5.43 -1.69
CA TRP A 177 -14.67 6.81 -1.85
C TRP A 177 -14.73 7.23 -3.32
N SER A 178 -15.48 8.29 -3.58
CA SER A 178 -15.51 8.92 -4.90
C SER A 178 -14.14 9.53 -5.20
N ALA A 179 -13.57 9.17 -6.32
CA ALA A 179 -12.24 9.62 -6.73
C ALA A 179 -12.15 9.87 -8.23
N ARG A 180 -11.12 10.60 -8.64
CA ARG A 180 -10.67 10.70 -10.02
C ARG A 180 -9.25 10.19 -10.12
N LEU A 181 -9.00 9.32 -11.09
CA LEU A 181 -7.66 8.81 -11.39
C LEU A 181 -7.09 9.57 -12.58
N ASN A 182 -5.92 10.14 -12.41
CA ASN A 182 -5.23 10.91 -13.43
C ASN A 182 -3.89 10.25 -13.78
N VAL A 183 -3.62 10.07 -15.08
CA VAL A 183 -2.32 9.63 -15.58
C VAL A 183 -1.47 10.86 -15.91
N ASP A 184 -0.20 10.84 -15.55
CA ASP A 184 0.75 11.86 -15.99
C ASP A 184 0.82 11.86 -17.52
N ALA A 185 0.56 13.04 -18.12
CA ALA A 185 0.49 13.21 -19.56
C ALA A 185 1.84 12.90 -20.27
N ASP A 186 2.95 13.04 -19.56
CA ASP A 186 4.30 12.75 -20.07
C ASP A 186 4.74 11.29 -19.86
N ALA A 187 3.94 10.49 -19.13
CA ALA A 187 4.24 9.09 -18.90
C ALA A 187 3.98 8.24 -20.16
N LEU A 188 4.94 7.38 -20.47
CA LEU A 188 4.94 6.55 -21.68
C LEU A 188 5.14 5.07 -21.32
N VAL A 189 4.67 4.17 -22.16
CA VAL A 189 5.11 2.78 -22.24
C VAL A 189 6.06 2.64 -23.41
N PHE A 190 7.27 2.21 -23.16
CA PHE A 190 8.29 1.94 -24.17
C PHE A 190 8.33 0.45 -24.48
N TYR A 191 8.32 0.09 -25.76
CA TYR A 191 8.43 -1.28 -26.28
C TYR A 191 9.82 -1.46 -26.89
N ALA A 192 10.64 -2.29 -26.25
CA ALA A 192 12.05 -2.43 -26.63
C ALA A 192 12.25 -3.09 -27.99
N ASP A 193 11.34 -4.01 -28.38
CA ASP A 193 11.41 -4.75 -29.66
C ASP A 193 11.17 -3.84 -30.84
N THR A 194 10.17 -2.97 -30.77
CA THR A 194 9.79 -2.05 -31.87
C THR A 194 10.45 -0.69 -31.75
N LYS A 195 11.05 -0.35 -30.61
CA LYS A 195 11.56 0.98 -30.26
C LYS A 195 10.47 2.07 -30.23
N GLU A 196 9.22 1.68 -30.16
CA GLU A 196 8.09 2.58 -30.08
C GLU A 196 7.79 3.00 -28.63
N SER A 197 7.13 4.14 -28.49
CA SER A 197 6.57 4.57 -27.21
C SER A 197 5.12 4.97 -27.42
N ARG A 198 4.25 4.62 -26.44
CA ARG A 198 2.83 5.01 -26.44
C ARG A 198 2.52 5.73 -25.13
N PRO A 199 1.62 6.73 -25.14
CA PRO A 199 1.16 7.35 -23.91
C PRO A 199 0.67 6.30 -22.91
N LEU A 200 1.09 6.39 -21.65
CA LEU A 200 0.65 5.46 -20.61
C LEU A 200 -0.88 5.50 -20.45
N ALA A 201 -1.48 6.67 -20.61
CA ALA A 201 -2.93 6.85 -20.56
C ALA A 201 -3.67 5.99 -21.60
N ASP A 202 -3.14 5.89 -22.83
CA ASP A 202 -3.73 5.09 -23.91
C ASP A 202 -3.59 3.58 -23.64
N VAL A 203 -2.50 3.18 -22.98
CA VAL A 203 -2.27 1.77 -22.64
C VAL A 203 -3.14 1.36 -21.44
N LEU A 204 -3.17 2.19 -20.39
CA LEU A 204 -3.94 1.87 -19.18
C LEU A 204 -5.45 1.95 -19.43
N ARG A 205 -5.91 2.92 -20.25
CA ARG A 205 -7.33 3.18 -20.46
C ARG A 205 -8.10 3.32 -19.15
N LEU A 206 -7.60 4.21 -18.27
CA LEU A 206 -8.31 4.47 -17.01
C LEU A 206 -9.74 4.95 -17.30
N GLN A 207 -10.66 4.63 -16.38
CA GLN A 207 -12.02 5.17 -16.44
C GLN A 207 -11.94 6.70 -16.43
N SER A 208 -12.68 7.32 -17.35
CA SER A 208 -12.81 8.78 -17.41
C SER A 208 -13.87 9.26 -16.43
N GLY A 209 -13.55 10.30 -15.66
CA GLY A 209 -14.47 10.90 -14.71
C GLY A 209 -14.34 10.36 -13.29
N GLU A 210 -15.48 10.27 -12.60
CA GLU A 210 -15.56 9.79 -11.23
C GLU A 210 -15.58 8.27 -11.18
N VAL A 211 -14.78 7.70 -10.29
CA VAL A 211 -14.74 6.27 -9.98
C VAL A 211 -15.01 6.06 -8.48
N GLN A 212 -15.52 4.88 -8.13
CA GLN A 212 -15.81 4.49 -6.76
C GLN A 212 -14.76 3.52 -6.26
N LEU A 213 -13.76 4.02 -5.54
CA LEU A 213 -12.72 3.18 -4.94
C LEU A 213 -13.26 2.53 -3.67
N GLN A 214 -13.05 1.22 -3.53
CA GLN A 214 -13.57 0.43 -2.41
C GLN A 214 -12.43 -0.14 -1.56
N ILE A 215 -12.53 0.10 -0.26
CA ILE A 215 -11.62 -0.44 0.76
C ILE A 215 -12.46 -1.13 1.83
N ALA A 216 -12.09 -2.35 2.18
CA ALA A 216 -12.75 -3.16 3.20
C ALA A 216 -11.82 -3.44 4.39
N TYR A 217 -12.41 -3.58 5.58
CA TYR A 217 -11.71 -4.05 6.77
C TYR A 217 -12.09 -5.51 7.03
N VAL A 218 -11.18 -6.42 6.69
CA VAL A 218 -11.40 -7.88 6.73
C VAL A 218 -10.29 -8.54 7.54
N GLU A 219 -10.63 -9.36 8.53
CA GLU A 219 -9.66 -10.09 9.37
C GLU A 219 -8.58 -9.15 9.95
N ASP A 220 -9.01 -8.04 10.52
CA ASP A 220 -8.16 -7.00 11.11
C ASP A 220 -7.13 -6.38 10.14
N LYS A 221 -7.49 -6.32 8.86
CA LYS A 221 -6.64 -5.73 7.80
C LYS A 221 -7.48 -4.95 6.81
N TRP A 222 -6.91 -3.86 6.32
CA TRP A 222 -7.46 -3.11 5.21
C TRP A 222 -7.10 -3.78 3.88
N ARG A 223 -8.10 -3.93 3.00
CA ARG A 223 -7.95 -4.53 1.67
C ARG A 223 -8.66 -3.69 0.62
N SER A 224 -8.13 -3.65 -0.59
CA SER A 224 -8.84 -3.09 -1.74
C SER A 224 -9.85 -4.09 -2.25
N GLU A 225 -11.11 -3.67 -2.34
CA GLU A 225 -12.19 -4.38 -3.03
C GLU A 225 -12.54 -3.72 -4.36
N THR A 226 -11.74 -2.74 -4.77
CA THR A 226 -11.90 -2.07 -6.07
C THR A 226 -11.73 -3.07 -7.21
N ALA A 227 -12.74 -3.19 -8.05
CA ALA A 227 -12.70 -4.09 -9.19
C ALA A 227 -11.93 -3.49 -10.37
N TYR A 228 -11.47 -4.35 -11.28
CA TYR A 228 -10.70 -3.94 -12.47
C TYR A 228 -11.47 -2.94 -13.35
N ASP A 229 -12.73 -3.20 -13.62
CA ASP A 229 -13.61 -2.38 -14.46
C ASP A 229 -13.99 -1.03 -13.82
N VAL A 230 -13.79 -0.87 -12.51
CA VAL A 230 -13.91 0.42 -11.84
C VAL A 230 -12.71 1.31 -12.18
N VAL A 231 -11.51 0.72 -12.31
CA VAL A 231 -10.25 1.45 -12.56
C VAL A 231 -10.01 1.64 -14.06
N TYR A 232 -10.25 0.60 -14.86
CA TYR A 232 -9.91 0.56 -16.26
C TYR A 232 -11.16 0.38 -17.15
N GLN A 233 -11.15 1.02 -18.30
CA GLN A 233 -12.15 0.75 -19.33
C GLN A 233 -11.92 -0.65 -19.89
N GLY A 234 -12.99 -1.41 -20.08
CA GLY A 234 -12.91 -2.75 -20.64
C GLY A 234 -12.16 -2.78 -21.97
N SER A 235 -11.43 -3.86 -22.19
CA SER A 235 -10.72 -4.16 -23.44
C SER A 235 -11.69 -4.56 -24.55
#